data_348bf6f44c8fb28e5227962624752986
#
_entry.id   348bf6f44c8fb28e5227962624752986
#
_cell.length_a   1.000
_cell.length_b   1.000
_cell.length_c   1.000
_cell.angle_alpha   90.00
_cell.angle_beta   90.00
_cell.angle_gamma   90.00
#
_symmetry.space_group_name_H-M   'P 1'
#
loop_
_entity.id
_entity.type
_entity.pdbx_description
1 polymer ?
#
loop_
_entity_poly.entity_id
_entity_poly.type
_entity_poly.pdbx_seq_one_letter_code
_entity_poly.pdbx_strand_id
1 'polypeptide(L)'
;MTGFNFVIIMKKVVVFSIILLCGHWGLAQTYYEVRMGKIDLRDWKVSERNVISLDGEWLFSWEKLQTWDEIKRSKTFVKFSTPWNEQEIEGKYYSPNGYATYAVEIILPPDLKEISLDVPAVFNSYALWANGQLVCTNGKVGASVEDSKPQWKPQSVLIKLDSNVVHLVMHITNFQNTRGGASQFIKLAAGDQLIVHRANDKQIVTLIFYFFLFAGVVGLIVYLVIRQINIFYFSMLAFALALRFIFSDIYLYYDLLPMNVSWPMAVRIEYMTIPLIIITGGLFMSGKYPNEFKKGFRVFYLAINSLFIALIVLIGSSFLSQLLSVIQVITISFLGYAIYAIINALLDERVGAWTSALGLFIFALVGIYNIVIFIFGIELSRLVIYSGYSVALLLSATSLFYRTPGQISTEKNQILRYSDFYTEQEQK
;
A
#
# COMPACT_ATOMS: atom_id res chain seq x y z
N MET A 1 33.40 6.63 -24.39
CA MET A 1 32.68 7.92 -24.20
C MET A 1 31.26 7.74 -23.56
N THR A 2 30.87 6.57 -23.11
CA THR A 2 29.48 6.25 -22.65
C THR A 2 29.27 6.29 -21.14
N GLY A 3 30.33 6.22 -20.31
CA GLY A 3 30.18 6.19 -18.84
C GLY A 3 29.95 7.58 -18.21
N PHE A 4 30.50 8.64 -18.76
CA PHE A 4 30.46 9.98 -18.17
C PHE A 4 29.06 10.64 -18.25
N ASN A 5 28.37 10.45 -19.38
CA ASN A 5 27.02 10.99 -19.56
C ASN A 5 25.98 10.28 -18.65
N PHE A 6 26.18 9.00 -18.34
CA PHE A 6 25.26 8.23 -17.51
C PHE A 6 25.31 8.65 -16.02
N VAL A 7 26.51 8.94 -15.50
CA VAL A 7 26.69 9.45 -14.13
C VAL A 7 26.01 10.81 -13.95
N ILE A 8 26.03 11.66 -14.97
CA ILE A 8 25.35 12.97 -14.95
C ILE A 8 23.82 12.79 -14.96
N ILE A 9 23.31 11.84 -15.76
CA ILE A 9 21.89 11.52 -15.80
C ILE A 9 21.44 10.94 -14.45
N MET A 10 22.21 10.04 -13.84
CA MET A 10 21.94 9.49 -12.52
C MET A 10 21.89 10.57 -11.43
N LYS A 11 22.86 11.48 -11.40
CA LYS A 11 22.83 12.62 -10.45
C LYS A 11 21.56 13.44 -10.63
N LYS A 12 21.13 13.69 -11.86
CA LYS A 12 19.88 14.44 -12.14
C LYS A 12 18.63 13.65 -11.69
N VAL A 13 18.58 12.34 -11.90
CA VAL A 13 17.45 11.48 -11.49
C VAL A 13 17.38 11.39 -9.96
N VAL A 14 18.51 11.20 -9.28
CA VAL A 14 18.57 11.18 -7.80
C VAL A 14 18.19 12.54 -7.22
N VAL A 15 18.71 13.64 -7.75
CA VAL A 15 18.35 15.00 -7.33
C VAL A 15 16.87 15.28 -7.62
N PHE A 16 16.34 14.89 -8.76
CA PHE A 16 14.92 15.02 -9.10
C PHE A 16 14.03 14.19 -8.19
N SER A 17 14.44 12.97 -7.84
CA SER A 17 13.72 12.12 -6.87
C SER A 17 13.74 12.71 -5.46
N ILE A 18 14.87 13.29 -5.04
CA ILE A 18 14.98 13.99 -3.74
C ILE A 18 14.13 15.28 -3.75
N ILE A 19 14.11 16.02 -4.84
CA ILE A 19 13.28 17.24 -4.99
C ILE A 19 11.79 16.86 -4.97
N LEU A 20 11.37 15.76 -5.60
CA LEU A 20 10.00 15.25 -5.54
C LEU A 20 9.63 14.80 -4.11
N LEU A 21 10.56 14.22 -3.36
CA LEU A 21 10.36 13.83 -1.97
C LEU A 21 10.34 15.05 -1.01
N CYS A 22 11.14 16.08 -1.30
CA CYS A 22 11.25 17.29 -0.47
C CYS A 22 10.25 18.39 -0.85
N GLY A 23 9.64 18.35 -2.02
CA GLY A 23 8.77 19.41 -2.57
C GLY A 23 7.45 19.64 -1.83
N HIS A 24 7.17 18.93 -0.74
CA HIS A 24 5.97 19.08 0.08
C HIS A 24 6.21 19.79 1.42
N TRP A 25 7.39 20.35 1.66
CA TRP A 25 7.71 21.06 2.88
C TRP A 25 7.53 22.57 2.68
N GLY A 26 6.42 23.07 3.22
CA GLY A 26 6.33 24.49 3.53
C GLY A 26 5.16 25.26 2.94
N LEU A 27 3.99 25.08 3.50
CA LEU A 27 3.05 26.19 3.71
C LEU A 27 2.55 26.04 5.15
N ALA A 28 2.60 27.13 5.92
CA ALA A 28 2.00 27.19 7.24
C ALA A 28 0.49 26.95 7.09
N GLN A 29 0.07 25.70 7.25
CA GLN A 29 -1.32 25.30 7.21
C GLN A 29 -1.90 25.65 8.57
N THR A 30 -2.97 26.44 8.64
CA THR A 30 -3.72 26.64 9.87
C THR A 30 -4.17 25.27 10.36
N TYR A 31 -3.66 24.87 11.52
CA TYR A 31 -3.95 23.54 12.06
C TYR A 31 -5.27 23.61 12.84
N TYR A 32 -6.29 22.96 12.31
CA TYR A 32 -7.56 22.76 13.00
C TYR A 32 -7.54 21.38 13.69
N GLU A 33 -7.98 21.34 14.94
CA GLU A 33 -7.99 20.12 15.74
C GLU A 33 -9.35 19.97 16.43
N VAL A 34 -9.87 18.77 16.51
CA VAL A 34 -11.06 18.46 17.29
C VAL A 34 -10.70 18.49 18.78
N ARG A 35 -11.37 19.31 19.55
CA ARG A 35 -11.18 19.41 21.01
C ARG A 35 -12.49 19.18 21.72
N MET A 36 -12.50 18.28 22.72
CA MET A 36 -13.66 17.95 23.51
C MET A 36 -14.93 17.70 22.66
N GLY A 37 -14.78 16.92 21.58
CA GLY A 37 -15.88 16.55 20.70
C GLY A 37 -16.38 17.65 19.75
N LYS A 38 -15.61 18.75 19.58
CA LYS A 38 -16.02 19.89 18.76
C LYS A 38 -14.87 20.46 17.94
N ILE A 39 -15.17 20.92 16.73
CA ILE A 39 -14.26 21.68 15.88
C ILE A 39 -14.99 22.89 15.31
N ASP A 40 -14.37 24.06 15.42
CA ASP A 40 -14.89 25.32 14.89
C ASP A 40 -14.11 25.73 13.63
N LEU A 41 -14.78 25.69 12.51
CA LEU A 41 -14.24 25.99 11.19
C LEU A 41 -14.86 27.26 10.58
N ARG A 42 -15.51 28.13 11.36
CA ARG A 42 -16.14 29.37 10.84
C ARG A 42 -15.16 30.29 10.13
N ASP A 43 -13.90 30.30 10.58
CA ASP A 43 -12.82 31.10 9.97
C ASP A 43 -12.05 30.28 8.89
N TRP A 44 -12.52 29.11 8.53
CA TRP A 44 -11.88 28.30 7.50
C TRP A 44 -12.01 28.98 6.13
N LYS A 45 -10.86 29.35 5.58
CA LYS A 45 -10.79 29.88 4.21
C LYS A 45 -10.92 28.72 3.23
N VAL A 46 -12.12 28.56 2.70
CA VAL A 46 -12.43 27.54 1.72
C VAL A 46 -11.63 27.78 0.44
N SER A 47 -10.77 26.84 0.09
CA SER A 47 -10.03 26.83 -1.18
C SER A 47 -9.85 25.40 -1.64
N GLU A 48 -9.63 25.19 -2.94
CA GLU A 48 -9.41 23.86 -3.54
C GLU A 48 -8.24 23.07 -2.93
N ARG A 49 -7.39 23.68 -2.13
CA ARG A 49 -6.21 23.05 -1.52
C ARG A 49 -6.33 22.84 -0.02
N ASN A 50 -7.40 23.33 0.60
CA ASN A 50 -7.55 23.29 2.05
C ASN A 50 -8.42 22.11 2.49
N VAL A 51 -7.79 20.95 2.69
CA VAL A 51 -8.39 19.78 3.31
C VAL A 51 -8.18 19.85 4.82
N ILE A 52 -9.26 19.70 5.58
CA ILE A 52 -9.24 19.66 7.04
C ILE A 52 -9.17 18.21 7.50
N SER A 53 -8.26 17.94 8.43
CA SER A 53 -8.22 16.69 9.17
C SER A 53 -9.13 16.78 10.39
N LEU A 54 -10.07 15.87 10.51
CA LEU A 54 -10.91 15.75 11.71
C LEU A 54 -10.21 14.91 12.79
N ASP A 55 -8.91 15.15 12.99
CA ASP A 55 -8.14 14.53 14.06
C ASP A 55 -8.34 15.25 15.40
N GLY A 56 -8.13 14.53 16.50
CA GLY A 56 -8.22 15.07 17.86
C GLY A 56 -9.21 14.32 18.73
N GLU A 57 -9.72 15.00 19.76
CA GLU A 57 -10.54 14.43 20.82
C GLU A 57 -12.02 14.38 20.43
N TRP A 58 -12.49 13.18 20.05
CA TRP A 58 -13.89 12.89 19.78
C TRP A 58 -14.61 12.44 21.04
N LEU A 59 -15.92 12.72 21.18
CA LEU A 59 -16.79 12.07 22.14
C LEU A 59 -16.76 10.56 21.94
N PHE A 60 -16.73 9.81 23.03
CA PHE A 60 -16.61 8.36 23.00
C PHE A 60 -17.58 7.66 23.95
N SER A 61 -18.08 6.52 23.53
CA SER A 61 -18.88 5.64 24.37
C SER A 61 -18.60 4.17 24.03
N TRP A 62 -18.06 3.44 25.00
CA TRP A 62 -17.71 2.03 24.87
C TRP A 62 -18.92 1.12 25.02
N GLU A 63 -19.02 0.09 24.19
CA GLU A 63 -20.10 -0.90 24.15
C GLU A 63 -21.51 -0.30 24.11
N LYS A 64 -21.66 0.81 23.42
CA LYS A 64 -22.94 1.46 23.15
C LYS A 64 -22.96 1.97 21.71
N LEU A 65 -24.09 1.72 21.02
CA LEU A 65 -24.39 2.28 19.70
C LEU A 65 -25.40 3.40 19.91
N GLN A 66 -24.92 4.62 20.03
CA GLN A 66 -25.68 5.78 20.45
C GLN A 66 -25.91 6.76 19.29
N THR A 67 -27.07 7.43 19.34
CA THR A 67 -27.37 8.61 18.53
C THR A 67 -26.63 9.85 19.04
N TRP A 68 -26.66 10.94 18.27
CA TRP A 68 -26.09 12.22 18.71
C TRP A 68 -26.70 12.70 20.04
N ASP A 69 -28.03 12.64 20.16
CA ASP A 69 -28.74 13.12 21.36
C ASP A 69 -28.37 12.35 22.64
N GLU A 70 -27.95 11.11 22.52
CA GLU A 70 -27.47 10.29 23.61
C GLU A 70 -26.02 10.57 23.95
N ILE A 71 -25.12 10.56 22.93
CA ILE A 71 -23.67 10.68 23.15
C ILE A 71 -23.20 12.11 23.47
N LYS A 72 -23.92 13.16 23.04
CA LYS A 72 -23.55 14.56 23.30
C LYS A 72 -23.39 14.89 24.79
N ARG A 73 -23.91 14.06 25.70
CA ARG A 73 -23.78 14.21 27.15
C ARG A 73 -22.58 13.45 27.72
N SER A 74 -21.87 12.68 26.89
CA SER A 74 -20.65 11.98 27.32
C SER A 74 -19.59 12.99 27.75
N LYS A 75 -18.81 12.61 28.77
CA LYS A 75 -17.63 13.34 29.21
C LYS A 75 -16.34 12.61 28.88
N THR A 76 -16.44 11.48 28.17
CA THR A 76 -15.32 10.66 27.75
C THR A 76 -14.87 11.10 26.36
N PHE A 77 -13.60 11.42 26.23
CA PHE A 77 -12.99 11.84 24.98
C PHE A 77 -11.84 10.93 24.64
N VAL A 78 -11.66 10.65 23.34
CA VAL A 78 -10.57 9.83 22.84
C VAL A 78 -9.98 10.44 21.58
N LYS A 79 -8.70 10.24 21.37
CA LYS A 79 -8.07 10.63 20.12
C LYS A 79 -8.55 9.70 18.99
N PHE A 80 -9.28 10.24 18.02
CA PHE A 80 -9.95 9.46 16.98
C PHE A 80 -8.97 8.61 16.14
N SER A 81 -7.83 9.18 15.74
CA SER A 81 -6.82 8.50 14.92
C SER A 81 -5.98 7.44 15.66
N THR A 82 -6.26 7.21 16.96
CA THR A 82 -5.57 6.20 17.76
C THR A 82 -6.55 5.08 18.13
N PRO A 83 -6.21 3.80 17.88
CA PRO A 83 -7.04 2.69 18.28
C PRO A 83 -7.41 2.75 19.78
N TRP A 84 -8.64 2.40 20.12
CA TRP A 84 -9.12 2.48 21.52
C TRP A 84 -8.35 1.58 22.50
N ASN A 85 -7.73 0.51 22.00
CA ASN A 85 -6.91 -0.38 22.83
C ASN A 85 -5.43 0.04 22.90
N GLU A 86 -5.04 1.11 22.22
CA GLU A 86 -3.68 1.66 22.23
C GLU A 86 -3.61 3.00 23.00
N GLN A 87 -4.72 3.46 23.56
CA GLN A 87 -4.78 4.67 24.38
C GLN A 87 -5.47 4.38 25.72
N GLU A 88 -5.04 5.08 26.76
CA GLU A 88 -5.69 5.04 28.08
C GLU A 88 -6.96 5.88 28.04
N ILE A 89 -8.10 5.30 28.41
CA ILE A 89 -9.40 5.97 28.43
C ILE A 89 -9.97 5.80 29.83
N GLU A 90 -10.14 6.90 30.56
CA GLU A 90 -10.63 6.91 31.96
C GLU A 90 -9.84 5.94 32.88
N GLY A 91 -8.52 5.92 32.75
CA GLY A 91 -7.66 5.06 33.56
C GLY A 91 -7.63 3.59 33.17
N LYS A 92 -8.14 3.22 31.99
CA LYS A 92 -8.19 1.83 31.51
C LYS A 92 -7.73 1.72 30.06
N TYR A 93 -7.23 0.53 29.73
CA TYR A 93 -7.08 0.08 28.34
C TYR A 93 -8.21 -0.88 28.01
N TYR A 94 -8.94 -0.63 26.95
CA TYR A 94 -10.02 -1.50 26.49
C TYR A 94 -9.51 -2.67 25.66
N SER A 95 -10.32 -3.75 25.59
CA SER A 95 -10.06 -4.86 24.67
C SER A 95 -10.03 -4.37 23.22
N PRO A 96 -9.18 -4.92 22.33
CA PRO A 96 -9.30 -4.67 20.90
C PRO A 96 -10.68 -5.11 20.35
N ASN A 97 -11.27 -6.15 20.94
CA ASN A 97 -12.57 -6.68 20.54
C ASN A 97 -13.70 -5.96 21.27
N GLY A 98 -14.67 -5.47 20.51
CA GLY A 98 -15.83 -4.75 21.01
C GLY A 98 -16.42 -3.80 20.00
N TYR A 99 -17.23 -2.87 20.47
CA TYR A 99 -17.84 -1.84 19.65
C TYR A 99 -17.94 -0.53 20.42
N ALA A 100 -17.99 0.58 19.69
CA ALA A 100 -18.05 1.90 20.30
C ALA A 100 -18.74 2.92 19.40
N THR A 101 -19.22 3.99 20.01
CA THR A 101 -19.65 5.20 19.31
C THR A 101 -18.62 6.30 19.48
N TYR A 102 -18.26 6.94 18.36
CA TYR A 102 -17.52 8.19 18.31
C TYR A 102 -18.43 9.29 17.78
N ALA A 103 -18.27 10.52 18.29
CA ALA A 103 -19.04 11.63 17.75
C ALA A 103 -18.27 12.95 17.82
N VAL A 104 -18.60 13.86 16.88
CA VAL A 104 -18.02 15.21 16.80
C VAL A 104 -19.03 16.21 16.27
N GLU A 105 -19.04 17.42 16.86
CA GLU A 105 -19.74 18.59 16.34
C GLU A 105 -18.79 19.42 15.46
N ILE A 106 -19.21 19.73 14.25
CA ILE A 106 -18.45 20.54 13.29
C ILE A 106 -19.23 21.82 13.03
N ILE A 107 -18.63 22.98 13.29
CA ILE A 107 -19.20 24.29 12.96
C ILE A 107 -18.50 24.79 11.70
N LEU A 108 -19.26 24.95 10.62
CA LEU A 108 -18.79 25.33 9.29
C LEU A 108 -19.02 26.81 8.99
N PRO A 109 -18.34 27.36 7.98
CA PRO A 109 -18.67 28.68 7.44
C PRO A 109 -20.15 28.73 6.98
N PRO A 110 -20.87 29.84 7.20
CA PRO A 110 -22.32 29.92 6.95
C PRO A 110 -22.69 29.82 5.47
N ASP A 111 -21.77 30.18 4.57
CA ASP A 111 -22.01 30.20 3.11
C ASP A 111 -21.79 28.85 2.44
N LEU A 112 -21.33 27.84 3.20
CA LEU A 112 -21.01 26.53 2.66
C LEU A 112 -22.30 25.71 2.48
N LYS A 113 -22.52 25.20 1.26
CA LYS A 113 -23.74 24.43 0.92
C LYS A 113 -23.53 22.92 1.00
N GLU A 114 -22.32 22.45 0.80
CA GLU A 114 -21.99 21.03 0.79
C GLU A 114 -20.52 20.82 1.16
N ILE A 115 -20.26 19.67 1.74
CA ILE A 115 -18.93 19.19 2.09
C ILE A 115 -18.75 17.75 1.60
N SER A 116 -17.52 17.39 1.29
CA SER A 116 -17.13 15.99 1.11
C SER A 116 -16.33 15.50 2.31
N LEU A 117 -16.59 14.27 2.71
CA LEU A 117 -15.77 13.53 3.68
C LEU A 117 -15.05 12.40 2.98
N ASP A 118 -13.76 12.23 3.29
CA ASP A 118 -12.99 11.04 2.94
C ASP A 118 -12.81 10.18 4.20
N VAL A 119 -13.53 9.06 4.23
CA VAL A 119 -13.59 8.17 5.39
C VAL A 119 -12.67 6.98 5.14
N PRO A 120 -11.60 6.82 5.93
CA PRO A 120 -10.67 5.70 5.78
C PRO A 120 -11.32 4.36 6.14
N ALA A 121 -10.66 3.27 5.80
CA ALA A 121 -11.00 1.99 6.38
C ALA A 121 -10.65 1.98 7.87
N VAL A 122 -11.57 1.51 8.71
CA VAL A 122 -11.35 1.31 10.15
C VAL A 122 -11.24 -0.18 10.48
N PHE A 123 -10.89 -0.50 11.70
CA PHE A 123 -10.86 -1.86 12.22
C PHE A 123 -12.17 -2.18 12.96
N ASN A 124 -13.12 -2.98 12.45
CA ASN A 124 -13.18 -3.67 11.14
C ASN A 124 -14.37 -3.19 10.29
N SER A 125 -15.42 -2.66 10.92
CA SER A 125 -16.63 -2.19 10.26
C SER A 125 -17.13 -0.91 10.91
N TYR A 126 -17.77 -0.05 10.11
CA TYR A 126 -18.36 1.18 10.62
C TYR A 126 -19.67 1.53 9.92
N ALA A 127 -20.43 2.38 10.58
CA ALA A 127 -21.53 3.14 10.02
C ALA A 127 -21.38 4.59 10.46
N LEU A 128 -21.48 5.53 9.52
CA LEU A 128 -21.32 6.97 9.74
C LEU A 128 -22.64 7.69 9.46
N TRP A 129 -23.07 8.48 10.40
CA TRP A 129 -24.23 9.36 10.30
C TRP A 129 -23.81 10.83 10.32
N ALA A 130 -24.49 11.66 9.55
CA ALA A 130 -24.42 13.09 9.62
C ALA A 130 -25.83 13.64 9.91
N ASN A 131 -25.99 14.42 10.98
CA ASN A 131 -27.28 14.97 11.41
C ASN A 131 -28.41 13.91 11.49
N GLY A 132 -28.08 12.70 11.96
CA GLY A 132 -29.00 11.58 12.09
C GLY A 132 -29.31 10.81 10.79
N GLN A 133 -28.78 11.24 9.65
CA GLN A 133 -28.91 10.51 8.39
C GLN A 133 -27.67 9.63 8.16
N LEU A 134 -27.90 8.37 7.76
CA LEU A 134 -26.80 7.45 7.40
C LEU A 134 -26.15 7.89 6.10
N VAL A 135 -24.87 8.24 6.12
CA VAL A 135 -24.13 8.73 4.94
C VAL A 135 -23.25 7.67 4.30
N CYS A 136 -22.65 6.77 5.10
CA CYS A 136 -21.94 5.62 4.54
C CYS A 136 -21.75 4.50 5.57
N THR A 137 -21.52 3.29 5.05
CA THR A 137 -21.21 2.10 5.86
C THR A 137 -20.05 1.35 5.24
N ASN A 138 -19.28 0.67 6.10
CA ASN A 138 -18.21 -0.23 5.69
C ASN A 138 -18.36 -1.54 6.49
N GLY A 139 -18.80 -2.59 5.81
CA GLY A 139 -19.23 -3.81 6.47
C GLY A 139 -20.58 -3.65 7.19
N LYS A 140 -20.78 -4.43 8.23
CA LYS A 140 -21.97 -4.37 9.11
C LYS A 140 -21.52 -4.20 10.56
N VAL A 141 -21.97 -3.13 11.18
CA VAL A 141 -21.79 -2.90 12.62
C VAL A 141 -22.70 -3.84 13.40
N GLY A 142 -22.21 -4.41 14.47
CA GLY A 142 -22.96 -5.27 15.39
C GLY A 142 -22.34 -5.26 16.78
N ALA A 143 -23.10 -5.70 17.77
CA ALA A 143 -22.66 -5.83 19.16
C ALA A 143 -22.02 -7.20 19.47
N SER A 144 -22.02 -8.12 18.49
CA SER A 144 -21.41 -9.45 18.60
C SER A 144 -20.66 -9.82 17.31
N VAL A 145 -19.88 -10.90 17.36
CA VAL A 145 -19.18 -11.48 16.19
C VAL A 145 -20.18 -11.88 15.11
N GLU A 146 -21.30 -12.48 15.52
CA GLU A 146 -22.32 -13.03 14.61
C GLU A 146 -23.09 -11.92 13.89
N ASP A 147 -23.32 -10.80 14.58
CA ASP A 147 -24.06 -9.66 14.03
C ASP A 147 -23.21 -8.74 13.17
N SER A 148 -21.90 -8.82 13.29
CA SER A 148 -20.95 -7.97 12.59
C SER A 148 -20.39 -8.63 11.33
N LYS A 149 -20.06 -7.81 10.33
CA LYS A 149 -19.33 -8.27 9.12
C LYS A 149 -18.21 -7.29 8.81
N PRO A 150 -16.95 -7.73 8.87
CA PRO A 150 -15.82 -6.88 8.57
C PRO A 150 -15.74 -6.56 7.08
N GLN A 151 -15.28 -5.34 6.78
CA GLN A 151 -14.99 -4.89 5.42
C GLN A 151 -13.92 -3.80 5.47
N TRP A 152 -13.06 -3.74 4.45
CA TRP A 152 -12.11 -2.64 4.25
C TRP A 152 -12.36 -1.98 2.90
N LYS A 153 -13.12 -0.92 2.93
CA LYS A 153 -13.45 -0.14 1.72
C LYS A 153 -13.47 1.34 2.09
N PRO A 154 -12.34 2.06 1.92
CA PRO A 154 -12.33 3.51 2.11
C PRO A 154 -13.35 4.17 1.18
N GLN A 155 -14.07 5.20 1.66
CA GLN A 155 -15.14 5.84 0.90
C GLN A 155 -15.06 7.36 1.00
N SER A 156 -15.44 8.05 -0.07
CA SER A 156 -15.69 9.49 -0.03
C SER A 156 -17.17 9.73 -0.26
N VAL A 157 -17.75 10.60 0.58
CA VAL A 157 -19.19 10.89 0.57
C VAL A 157 -19.44 12.39 0.52
N LEU A 158 -20.51 12.81 -0.16
CA LEU A 158 -20.98 14.18 -0.22
C LEU A 158 -22.11 14.36 0.80
N ILE A 159 -22.03 15.43 1.57
CA ILE A 159 -23.07 15.84 2.55
C ILE A 159 -23.56 17.21 2.14
N LYS A 160 -24.86 17.29 1.85
CA LYS A 160 -25.57 18.58 1.66
C LYS A 160 -25.90 19.16 3.03
N LEU A 161 -25.71 20.45 3.17
CA LEU A 161 -25.85 21.16 4.43
C LEU A 161 -27.17 21.90 4.49
N ASP A 162 -27.98 21.57 5.49
CA ASP A 162 -29.19 22.32 5.85
C ASP A 162 -28.92 23.38 6.91
N SER A 163 -27.77 23.28 7.59
CA SER A 163 -27.27 24.22 8.61
C SER A 163 -25.76 24.29 8.57
N ASN A 164 -25.18 25.28 9.21
CA ASN A 164 -23.73 25.42 9.37
C ASN A 164 -23.17 24.52 10.51
N VAL A 165 -23.99 23.72 11.18
CA VAL A 165 -23.56 22.75 12.19
C VAL A 165 -23.84 21.34 11.68
N VAL A 166 -22.80 20.50 11.74
CA VAL A 166 -22.88 19.08 11.36
C VAL A 166 -22.48 18.22 12.54
N HIS A 167 -23.36 17.31 12.92
CA HIS A 167 -23.09 16.32 13.94
C HIS A 167 -22.73 15.00 13.25
N LEU A 168 -21.48 14.59 13.34
CA LEU A 168 -21.05 13.27 12.88
C LEU A 168 -21.10 12.28 14.04
N VAL A 169 -21.71 11.14 13.79
CA VAL A 169 -21.74 9.99 14.71
C VAL A 169 -21.22 8.77 13.95
N MET A 170 -20.22 8.11 14.49
CA MET A 170 -19.63 6.93 13.88
C MET A 170 -19.67 5.74 14.84
N HIS A 171 -20.37 4.71 14.47
CA HIS A 171 -20.32 3.42 15.16
C HIS A 171 -19.20 2.58 14.55
N ILE A 172 -18.36 2.00 15.39
CA ILE A 172 -17.26 1.12 14.96
C ILE A 172 -17.38 -0.19 15.73
N THR A 173 -17.19 -1.30 15.03
CA THR A 173 -17.14 -2.65 15.62
C THR A 173 -15.85 -3.34 15.18
N ASN A 174 -15.18 -3.99 16.14
CA ASN A 174 -14.06 -4.88 15.87
C ASN A 174 -14.14 -6.16 16.72
N PHE A 175 -14.11 -7.30 16.03
CA PHE A 175 -13.99 -8.64 16.67
C PHE A 175 -12.94 -9.53 15.98
N GLN A 176 -12.21 -9.00 14.98
CA GLN A 176 -11.34 -9.83 14.14
C GLN A 176 -9.95 -9.21 13.89
N ASN A 177 -9.64 -8.07 14.51
CA ASN A 177 -8.35 -7.43 14.40
C ASN A 177 -7.76 -7.16 15.79
N THR A 178 -6.43 -7.15 15.89
CA THR A 178 -5.71 -6.84 17.15
C THR A 178 -5.73 -5.36 17.52
N ARG A 179 -6.18 -4.50 16.62
CA ARG A 179 -6.37 -3.06 16.82
C ARG A 179 -7.86 -2.75 16.63
N GLY A 180 -8.45 -2.00 17.53
CA GLY A 180 -9.87 -1.65 17.49
C GLY A 180 -10.09 -0.15 17.35
N GLY A 181 -11.08 0.25 16.54
CA GLY A 181 -11.40 1.64 16.28
C GLY A 181 -10.75 2.19 15.01
N ALA A 182 -10.54 3.51 14.95
CA ALA A 182 -9.87 4.18 13.84
C ALA A 182 -8.36 4.28 14.09
N SER A 183 -7.57 4.24 13.02
CA SER A 183 -6.12 4.50 13.03
C SER A 183 -5.71 5.62 12.09
N GLN A 184 -6.69 6.20 11.43
CA GLN A 184 -6.54 7.34 10.52
C GLN A 184 -7.71 8.29 10.74
N PHE A 185 -7.49 9.56 10.44
CA PHE A 185 -8.51 10.58 10.57
C PHE A 185 -9.42 10.68 9.34
N ILE A 186 -10.64 11.15 9.55
CA ILE A 186 -11.54 11.54 8.46
C ILE A 186 -11.07 12.89 7.92
N LYS A 187 -11.04 13.03 6.58
CA LYS A 187 -10.77 14.30 5.92
C LYS A 187 -12.06 14.97 5.54
N LEU A 188 -12.06 16.30 5.61
CA LEU A 188 -13.17 17.16 5.21
C LEU A 188 -12.69 18.20 4.20
N ALA A 189 -13.45 18.39 3.13
CA ALA A 189 -13.25 19.47 2.17
C ALA A 189 -14.58 20.06 1.73
N ALA A 190 -14.53 21.27 1.16
CA ALA A 190 -15.69 21.91 0.60
C ALA A 190 -16.11 21.25 -0.73
N GLY A 191 -17.41 21.21 -1.01
CA GLY A 191 -17.93 20.62 -2.24
C GLY A 191 -17.56 19.15 -2.41
N ASP A 192 -17.34 18.72 -3.64
CA ASP A 192 -17.06 17.34 -4.04
C ASP A 192 -15.55 17.01 -4.15
N GLN A 193 -14.67 17.88 -3.70
CA GLN A 193 -13.21 17.80 -3.91
C GLN A 193 -12.63 16.43 -3.54
N LEU A 194 -13.00 15.85 -2.39
CA LEU A 194 -12.47 14.56 -1.96
C LEU A 194 -13.02 13.38 -2.78
N ILE A 195 -14.22 13.52 -3.35
CA ILE A 195 -14.80 12.53 -4.26
C ILE A 195 -14.01 12.52 -5.57
N VAL A 196 -13.75 13.70 -6.14
CA VAL A 196 -12.95 13.86 -7.37
C VAL A 196 -11.52 13.38 -7.13
N HIS A 197 -10.91 13.73 -5.99
CA HIS A 197 -9.56 13.28 -5.64
C HIS A 197 -9.49 11.75 -5.56
N ARG A 198 -10.45 11.12 -4.87
CA ARG A 198 -10.50 9.65 -4.78
C ARG A 198 -10.74 8.99 -6.14
N ALA A 199 -11.58 9.57 -6.99
CA ALA A 199 -11.80 9.07 -8.35
C ALA A 199 -10.51 9.11 -9.17
N ASN A 200 -9.75 10.20 -9.10
CA ASN A 200 -8.47 10.35 -9.77
C ASN A 200 -7.42 9.35 -9.23
N ASP A 201 -7.32 9.20 -7.91
CA ASP A 201 -6.44 8.20 -7.30
C ASP A 201 -6.78 6.78 -7.80
N LYS A 202 -8.06 6.45 -7.86
CA LYS A 202 -8.55 5.17 -8.34
C LYS A 202 -8.18 4.93 -9.81
N GLN A 203 -8.30 5.94 -10.66
CA GLN A 203 -7.88 5.87 -12.07
C GLN A 203 -6.37 5.63 -12.18
N ILE A 204 -5.56 6.35 -11.42
CA ILE A 204 -4.09 6.20 -11.41
C ILE A 204 -3.71 4.78 -11.00
N VAL A 205 -4.27 4.28 -9.90
CA VAL A 205 -3.95 2.92 -9.41
C VAL A 205 -4.41 1.85 -10.39
N THR A 206 -5.56 2.06 -11.06
CA THR A 206 -6.07 1.17 -12.10
C THR A 206 -5.12 1.11 -13.30
N LEU A 207 -4.62 2.27 -13.78
CA LEU A 207 -3.64 2.32 -14.86
C LEU A 207 -2.34 1.59 -14.48
N ILE A 208 -1.86 1.77 -13.25
CA ILE A 208 -0.65 1.12 -12.75
C ILE A 208 -0.86 -0.39 -12.61
N PHE A 209 -2.02 -0.83 -12.13
CA PHE A 209 -2.37 -2.25 -12.13
C PHE A 209 -2.30 -2.86 -13.53
N TYR A 210 -2.91 -2.23 -14.52
CA TYR A 210 -2.84 -2.72 -15.90
C TYR A 210 -1.42 -2.67 -16.49
N PHE A 211 -0.62 -1.68 -16.12
CA PHE A 211 0.80 -1.64 -16.49
C PHE A 211 1.57 -2.87 -15.98
N PHE A 212 1.42 -3.23 -14.70
CA PHE A 212 2.08 -4.41 -14.14
C PHE A 212 1.52 -5.71 -14.71
N LEU A 213 0.21 -5.79 -14.91
CA LEU A 213 -0.43 -6.94 -15.54
C LEU A 213 0.09 -7.15 -16.98
N PHE A 214 0.14 -6.07 -17.77
CA PHE A 214 0.67 -6.09 -19.13
C PHE A 214 2.14 -6.49 -19.16
N ALA A 215 2.98 -5.91 -18.28
CA ALA A 215 4.40 -6.27 -18.18
C ALA A 215 4.58 -7.76 -17.82
N GLY A 216 3.72 -8.31 -16.95
CA GLY A 216 3.70 -9.73 -16.62
C GLY A 216 3.34 -10.61 -17.80
N VAL A 217 2.28 -10.26 -18.53
CA VAL A 217 1.83 -11.00 -19.72
C VAL A 217 2.87 -10.97 -20.82
N VAL A 218 3.40 -9.79 -21.17
CA VAL A 218 4.45 -9.63 -22.17
C VAL A 218 5.69 -10.42 -21.78
N GLY A 219 6.14 -10.30 -20.51
CA GLY A 219 7.26 -11.07 -20.00
C GLY A 219 7.05 -12.58 -20.13
N LEU A 220 5.84 -13.09 -19.84
CA LEU A 220 5.52 -14.49 -19.98
C LEU A 220 5.55 -14.94 -21.45
N ILE A 221 5.00 -14.16 -22.38
CA ILE A 221 5.05 -14.44 -23.82
C ILE A 221 6.51 -14.50 -24.28
N VAL A 222 7.31 -13.52 -23.91
CA VAL A 222 8.75 -13.48 -24.26
C VAL A 222 9.48 -14.68 -23.67
N TYR A 223 9.17 -15.10 -22.44
CA TYR A 223 9.73 -16.31 -21.85
C TYR A 223 9.36 -17.55 -22.65
N LEU A 224 8.11 -17.69 -23.10
CA LEU A 224 7.69 -18.86 -23.88
C LEU A 224 8.44 -18.97 -25.22
N VAL A 225 8.89 -17.86 -25.79
CA VAL A 225 9.66 -17.81 -27.03
C VAL A 225 11.17 -18.02 -26.75
N ILE A 226 11.75 -17.25 -25.83
CA ILE A 226 13.21 -17.20 -25.59
C ILE A 226 13.66 -18.27 -24.60
N ARG A 227 12.74 -18.80 -23.74
CA ARG A 227 13.01 -19.82 -22.69
C ARG A 227 14.06 -19.41 -21.65
N GLN A 228 14.29 -18.12 -21.45
CA GLN A 228 15.26 -17.61 -20.49
C GLN A 228 14.58 -17.44 -19.12
N ILE A 229 14.99 -18.25 -18.12
CA ILE A 229 14.30 -18.35 -16.81
C ILE A 229 14.18 -17.01 -16.06
N ASN A 230 15.13 -16.09 -16.23
CA ASN A 230 15.09 -14.76 -15.59
C ASN A 230 13.92 -13.91 -16.09
N ILE A 231 13.50 -14.09 -17.35
CA ILE A 231 12.32 -13.40 -17.91
C ILE A 231 11.05 -13.96 -17.24
N PHE A 232 11.00 -15.26 -16.96
CA PHE A 232 9.91 -15.86 -16.20
C PHE A 232 9.83 -15.27 -14.77
N TYR A 233 10.96 -15.17 -14.06
CA TYR A 233 10.97 -14.58 -12.72
C TYR A 233 10.55 -13.11 -12.73
N PHE A 234 10.97 -12.35 -13.72
CA PHE A 234 10.51 -10.97 -13.94
C PHE A 234 8.99 -10.90 -14.15
N SER A 235 8.45 -11.79 -15.00
CA SER A 235 7.01 -11.86 -15.25
C SER A 235 6.23 -12.19 -13.97
N MET A 236 6.71 -13.14 -13.16
CA MET A 236 6.09 -13.48 -11.87
C MET A 236 6.15 -12.32 -10.87
N LEU A 237 7.26 -11.55 -10.85
CA LEU A 237 7.37 -10.34 -10.03
C LEU A 237 6.35 -9.28 -10.46
N ALA A 238 6.17 -9.08 -11.78
CA ALA A 238 5.18 -8.13 -12.29
C ALA A 238 3.74 -8.55 -11.91
N PHE A 239 3.40 -9.84 -12.00
CA PHE A 239 2.11 -10.35 -11.54
C PHE A 239 1.91 -10.22 -10.03
N ALA A 240 2.94 -10.46 -9.22
CA ALA A 240 2.88 -10.29 -7.77
C ALA A 240 2.64 -8.82 -7.38
N LEU A 241 3.26 -7.87 -8.10
CA LEU A 241 3.01 -6.44 -7.93
C LEU A 241 1.60 -6.06 -8.39
N ALA A 242 1.12 -6.55 -9.54
CA ALA A 242 -0.26 -6.34 -9.98
C ALA A 242 -1.25 -6.82 -8.92
N LEU A 243 -1.05 -8.02 -8.36
CA LEU A 243 -1.88 -8.57 -7.30
C LEU A 243 -1.86 -7.69 -6.04
N ARG A 244 -0.70 -7.12 -5.70
CA ARG A 244 -0.57 -6.17 -4.59
C ARG A 244 -1.47 -4.96 -4.81
N PHE A 245 -1.43 -4.33 -5.99
CA PHE A 245 -2.19 -3.12 -6.28
C PHE A 245 -3.70 -3.32 -6.28
N ILE A 246 -4.19 -4.50 -6.64
CA ILE A 246 -5.63 -4.76 -6.66
C ILE A 246 -6.20 -4.99 -5.24
N PHE A 247 -5.39 -5.54 -4.32
CA PHE A 247 -5.85 -5.93 -2.97
C PHE A 247 -5.40 -5.00 -1.84
N SER A 248 -4.59 -3.98 -2.10
CA SER A 248 -4.11 -3.06 -1.07
C SER A 248 -4.57 -1.62 -1.31
N ASP A 249 -4.49 -0.78 -0.27
CA ASP A 249 -4.71 0.66 -0.28
C ASP A 249 -6.13 1.09 -0.71
N ILE A 250 -6.41 1.14 -2.01
CA ILE A 250 -7.73 1.54 -2.56
C ILE A 250 -8.70 0.36 -2.65
N TYR A 251 -8.19 -0.88 -2.56
CA TYR A 251 -8.97 -2.11 -2.67
C TYR A 251 -9.76 -2.20 -3.96
N LEU A 252 -9.06 -2.04 -5.11
CA LEU A 252 -9.63 -2.07 -6.46
C LEU A 252 -10.42 -3.35 -6.77
N TYR A 253 -10.17 -4.43 -6.03
CA TYR A 253 -10.86 -5.70 -6.25
C TYR A 253 -12.39 -5.58 -6.13
N TYR A 254 -12.90 -4.60 -5.35
CA TYR A 254 -14.34 -4.33 -5.27
C TYR A 254 -14.95 -3.86 -6.58
N ASP A 255 -14.14 -3.23 -7.44
CA ASP A 255 -14.61 -2.64 -8.70
C ASP A 255 -14.22 -3.48 -9.92
N LEU A 256 -13.09 -4.18 -9.86
CA LEU A 256 -12.51 -4.90 -11.01
C LEU A 256 -12.85 -6.39 -11.03
N LEU A 257 -13.09 -7.01 -9.87
CA LEU A 257 -13.41 -8.43 -9.82
C LEU A 257 -14.94 -8.65 -9.86
N PRO A 258 -15.43 -9.55 -10.73
CA PRO A 258 -16.87 -9.83 -10.84
C PRO A 258 -17.43 -10.66 -9.68
N MET A 259 -16.59 -11.05 -8.73
CA MET A 259 -16.93 -11.91 -7.60
C MET A 259 -16.83 -11.16 -6.28
N ASN A 260 -17.71 -11.48 -5.34
CA ASN A 260 -17.64 -10.98 -3.97
C ASN A 260 -16.53 -11.70 -3.21
N VAL A 261 -15.34 -11.09 -3.17
CA VAL A 261 -14.24 -11.58 -2.34
C VAL A 261 -14.55 -11.26 -0.88
N SER A 262 -14.62 -12.28 -0.02
CA SER A 262 -14.84 -12.07 1.40
C SER A 262 -13.64 -11.33 2.04
N TRP A 263 -13.91 -10.51 3.07
CA TRP A 263 -12.84 -9.77 3.75
C TRP A 263 -11.69 -10.67 4.25
N PRO A 264 -11.93 -11.84 4.90
CA PRO A 264 -10.83 -12.70 5.32
C PRO A 264 -9.98 -13.22 4.16
N MET A 265 -10.58 -13.44 2.99
CA MET A 265 -9.86 -13.85 1.79
C MET A 265 -9.05 -12.69 1.21
N ALA A 266 -9.62 -11.49 1.13
CA ALA A 266 -8.92 -10.29 0.66
C ALA A 266 -7.68 -9.99 1.49
N VAL A 267 -7.80 -10.02 2.82
CA VAL A 267 -6.69 -9.82 3.76
C VAL A 267 -5.60 -10.87 3.58
N ARG A 268 -5.97 -12.15 3.42
CA ARG A 268 -4.98 -13.21 3.14
C ARG A 268 -4.23 -12.96 1.84
N ILE A 269 -4.94 -12.62 0.76
CA ILE A 269 -4.32 -12.32 -0.52
C ILE A 269 -3.39 -11.12 -0.39
N GLU A 270 -3.84 -10.04 0.24
CA GLU A 270 -3.03 -8.84 0.48
C GLU A 270 -1.71 -9.19 1.19
N TYR A 271 -1.77 -9.96 2.29
CA TYR A 271 -0.58 -10.31 3.06
C TYR A 271 0.34 -11.29 2.32
N MET A 272 -0.21 -12.21 1.51
CA MET A 272 0.56 -13.12 0.67
C MET A 272 1.37 -12.40 -0.42
N THR A 273 0.94 -11.22 -0.85
CA THR A 273 1.66 -10.45 -1.89
C THR A 273 3.06 -10.06 -1.47
N ILE A 274 3.31 -9.79 -0.18
CA ILE A 274 4.63 -9.39 0.32
C ILE A 274 5.65 -10.54 0.16
N PRO A 275 5.45 -11.73 0.72
CA PRO A 275 6.36 -12.85 0.52
C PRO A 275 6.46 -13.29 -0.95
N LEU A 276 5.38 -13.17 -1.76
CA LEU A 276 5.43 -13.45 -3.20
C LEU A 276 6.38 -12.49 -3.94
N ILE A 277 6.33 -11.20 -3.64
CA ILE A 277 7.24 -10.19 -4.21
C ILE A 277 8.69 -10.48 -3.81
N ILE A 278 8.94 -10.87 -2.55
CA ILE A 278 10.29 -11.23 -2.08
C ILE A 278 10.79 -12.49 -2.79
N ILE A 279 9.97 -13.54 -2.91
CA ILE A 279 10.33 -14.78 -3.61
C ILE A 279 10.67 -14.48 -5.07
N THR A 280 9.76 -13.83 -5.78
CA THR A 280 9.91 -13.59 -7.23
C THR A 280 11.04 -12.60 -7.53
N GLY A 281 11.15 -11.50 -6.77
CA GLY A 281 12.23 -10.54 -6.87
C GLY A 281 13.60 -11.14 -6.52
N GLY A 282 13.66 -11.97 -5.47
CA GLY A 282 14.87 -12.67 -5.08
C GLY A 282 15.31 -13.73 -6.10
N LEU A 283 14.37 -14.47 -6.69
CA LEU A 283 14.67 -15.40 -7.80
C LEU A 283 15.20 -14.64 -9.02
N PHE A 284 14.57 -13.51 -9.36
CA PHE A 284 15.03 -12.65 -10.45
C PHE A 284 16.48 -12.16 -10.23
N MET A 285 16.76 -11.61 -9.05
CA MET A 285 18.09 -11.08 -8.71
C MET A 285 19.13 -12.20 -8.61
N SER A 286 18.82 -13.32 -7.94
CA SER A 286 19.73 -14.45 -7.82
C SER A 286 19.97 -15.19 -9.13
N GLY A 287 19.01 -15.19 -10.05
CA GLY A 287 19.17 -15.73 -11.39
C GLY A 287 20.08 -14.87 -12.26
N LYS A 288 20.08 -13.54 -12.03
CA LYS A 288 20.91 -12.60 -12.78
C LYS A 288 22.34 -12.49 -12.21
N TYR A 289 22.48 -12.55 -10.88
CA TYR A 289 23.75 -12.40 -10.14
C TYR A 289 23.99 -13.62 -9.25
N PRO A 290 24.17 -14.84 -9.84
CA PRO A 290 24.23 -16.10 -9.09
C PRO A 290 25.45 -16.22 -8.16
N ASN A 291 26.54 -15.52 -8.46
CA ASN A 291 27.77 -15.56 -7.65
C ASN A 291 27.65 -14.68 -6.39
N GLU A 292 26.92 -13.56 -6.50
CA GLU A 292 26.72 -12.56 -5.45
C GLU A 292 25.58 -12.97 -4.50
N PHE A 293 24.60 -13.74 -5.00
CA PHE A 293 23.53 -14.33 -4.19
C PHE A 293 23.91 -15.75 -3.72
N LYS A 294 24.48 -15.86 -2.51
CA LYS A 294 24.90 -17.15 -1.94
C LYS A 294 23.75 -18.14 -1.86
N LYS A 295 24.01 -19.40 -2.25
CA LYS A 295 23.01 -20.49 -2.28
C LYS A 295 22.30 -20.66 -0.92
N GLY A 296 23.04 -20.59 0.19
CA GLY A 296 22.44 -20.72 1.53
C GLY A 296 21.41 -19.64 1.82
N PHE A 297 21.71 -18.39 1.48
CA PHE A 297 20.77 -17.27 1.67
C PHE A 297 19.54 -17.43 0.74
N ARG A 298 19.74 -17.83 -0.51
CA ARG A 298 18.65 -18.12 -1.44
C ARG A 298 17.69 -19.18 -0.92
N VAL A 299 18.21 -20.29 -0.40
CA VAL A 299 17.38 -21.34 0.20
C VAL A 299 16.65 -20.80 1.44
N PHE A 300 17.34 -20.05 2.30
CA PHE A 300 16.76 -19.48 3.51
C PHE A 300 15.58 -18.57 3.22
N TYR A 301 15.72 -17.55 2.35
CA TYR A 301 14.61 -16.64 2.10
C TYR A 301 13.46 -17.28 1.35
N LEU A 302 13.72 -18.24 0.47
CA LEU A 302 12.65 -19.02 -0.18
C LEU A 302 11.89 -19.84 0.86
N ALA A 303 12.57 -20.57 1.73
CA ALA A 303 11.95 -21.40 2.75
C ALA A 303 11.09 -20.56 3.72
N ILE A 304 11.64 -19.46 4.24
CA ILE A 304 10.94 -18.62 5.23
C ILE A 304 9.71 -17.92 4.62
N ASN A 305 9.82 -17.40 3.38
CA ASN A 305 8.69 -16.76 2.72
C ASN A 305 7.62 -17.78 2.28
N SER A 306 8.02 -18.97 1.86
CA SER A 306 7.07 -20.08 1.59
C SER A 306 6.36 -20.52 2.87
N LEU A 307 7.06 -20.58 4.00
CA LEU A 307 6.46 -20.84 5.31
C LEU A 307 5.44 -19.75 5.66
N PHE A 308 5.74 -18.46 5.45
CA PHE A 308 4.77 -17.38 5.68
C PHE A 308 3.53 -17.53 4.82
N ILE A 309 3.66 -17.87 3.53
CA ILE A 309 2.50 -18.12 2.67
C ILE A 309 1.64 -19.25 3.26
N ALA A 310 2.26 -20.34 3.68
CA ALA A 310 1.55 -21.46 4.30
C ALA A 310 0.83 -21.02 5.61
N LEU A 311 1.51 -20.25 6.47
CA LEU A 311 0.93 -19.72 7.70
C LEU A 311 -0.25 -18.79 7.43
N ILE A 312 -0.14 -17.88 6.44
CA ILE A 312 -1.22 -16.96 6.05
C ILE A 312 -2.48 -17.72 5.61
N VAL A 313 -2.30 -18.86 4.92
CA VAL A 313 -3.42 -19.71 4.48
C VAL A 313 -4.07 -20.43 5.67
N LEU A 314 -3.27 -20.93 6.61
CA LEU A 314 -3.73 -21.80 7.70
C LEU A 314 -4.26 -21.04 8.92
N ILE A 315 -3.70 -19.86 9.22
CA ILE A 315 -4.02 -19.09 10.43
C ILE A 315 -5.27 -18.24 10.21
N GLY A 316 -6.04 -18.03 11.29
CA GLY A 316 -7.21 -17.14 11.28
C GLY A 316 -6.81 -15.67 11.02
N SER A 317 -7.71 -14.92 10.39
CA SER A 317 -7.47 -13.51 10.01
C SER A 317 -7.08 -12.61 11.18
N SER A 318 -7.56 -12.89 12.39
CA SER A 318 -7.25 -12.15 13.63
C SER A 318 -5.75 -12.19 14.01
N PHE A 319 -5.03 -13.26 13.66
CA PHE A 319 -3.60 -13.39 13.96
C PHE A 319 -2.70 -12.83 12.84
N LEU A 320 -3.26 -12.57 11.65
CA LEU A 320 -2.45 -12.12 10.50
C LEU A 320 -1.80 -10.76 10.74
N SER A 321 -2.43 -9.86 11.48
CA SER A 321 -1.86 -8.55 11.82
C SER A 321 -0.59 -8.65 12.69
N GLN A 322 -0.49 -9.64 13.56
CA GLN A 322 0.73 -9.90 14.35
C GLN A 322 1.85 -10.45 13.46
N LEU A 323 1.50 -11.34 12.54
CA LEU A 323 2.44 -11.94 11.59
C LEU A 323 3.06 -10.88 10.66
N LEU A 324 2.32 -9.81 10.34
CA LEU A 324 2.77 -8.74 9.46
C LEU A 324 4.05 -8.07 9.94
N SER A 325 4.18 -7.80 11.24
CA SER A 325 5.39 -7.18 11.80
C SER A 325 6.63 -8.06 11.60
N VAL A 326 6.48 -9.38 11.74
CA VAL A 326 7.57 -10.34 11.50
C VAL A 326 7.93 -10.38 10.02
N ILE A 327 6.94 -10.39 9.12
CA ILE A 327 7.16 -10.32 7.66
C ILE A 327 7.91 -9.04 7.28
N GLN A 328 7.59 -7.90 7.90
CA GLN A 328 8.27 -6.63 7.65
C GLN A 328 9.75 -6.68 8.03
N VAL A 329 10.10 -7.25 9.20
CA VAL A 329 11.50 -7.42 9.62
C VAL A 329 12.28 -8.30 8.63
N ILE A 330 11.67 -9.40 8.16
CA ILE A 330 12.30 -10.27 7.17
C ILE A 330 12.43 -9.58 5.81
N THR A 331 11.45 -8.77 5.42
CA THR A 331 11.52 -7.96 4.20
C THR A 331 12.68 -6.98 4.24
N ILE A 332 12.86 -6.26 5.36
CA ILE A 332 13.99 -5.33 5.55
C ILE A 332 15.32 -6.09 5.50
N SER A 333 15.41 -7.25 6.14
CA SER A 333 16.62 -8.09 6.12
C SER A 333 16.96 -8.58 4.72
N PHE A 334 15.94 -8.98 3.95
CA PHE A 334 16.10 -9.36 2.55
C PHE A 334 16.58 -8.18 1.68
N LEU A 335 15.98 -7.00 1.84
CA LEU A 335 16.39 -5.79 1.12
C LEU A 335 17.85 -5.43 1.44
N GLY A 336 18.26 -5.48 2.70
CA GLY A 336 19.65 -5.26 3.11
C GLY A 336 20.62 -6.23 2.43
N TYR A 337 20.28 -7.52 2.38
CA TYR A 337 21.12 -8.50 1.69
C TYR A 337 21.12 -8.28 0.17
N ALA A 338 19.99 -7.96 -0.44
CA ALA A 338 19.90 -7.67 -1.88
C ALA A 338 20.75 -6.46 -2.27
N ILE A 339 20.74 -5.41 -1.43
CA ILE A 339 21.62 -4.23 -1.60
C ILE A 339 23.08 -4.65 -1.51
N TYR A 340 23.47 -5.44 -0.49
CA TYR A 340 24.82 -5.97 -0.36
C TYR A 340 25.25 -6.76 -1.61
N ALA A 341 24.42 -7.66 -2.09
CA ALA A 341 24.71 -8.47 -3.27
C ALA A 341 24.87 -7.63 -4.54
N ILE A 342 24.03 -6.61 -4.73
CA ILE A 342 24.14 -5.74 -5.93
C ILE A 342 25.35 -4.81 -5.85
N ILE A 343 25.78 -4.39 -4.65
CA ILE A 343 27.04 -3.64 -4.48
C ILE A 343 28.22 -4.49 -4.91
N ASN A 344 28.28 -5.77 -4.52
CA ASN A 344 29.31 -6.69 -4.99
C ASN A 344 29.28 -6.87 -6.52
N ALA A 345 28.06 -7.01 -7.10
CA ALA A 345 27.92 -7.07 -8.55
C ALA A 345 28.42 -5.80 -9.27
N LEU A 346 28.27 -4.62 -8.64
CA LEU A 346 28.82 -3.36 -9.15
C LEU A 346 30.35 -3.34 -9.05
N LEU A 347 30.92 -3.78 -7.93
CA LEU A 347 32.38 -3.86 -7.73
C LEU A 347 33.03 -4.85 -8.67
N ASP A 348 32.34 -5.95 -9.00
CA ASP A 348 32.76 -6.96 -9.98
C ASP A 348 32.44 -6.56 -11.43
N GLU A 349 32.02 -5.32 -11.67
CA GLU A 349 31.68 -4.76 -12.99
C GLU A 349 30.71 -5.63 -13.80
N ARG A 350 29.75 -6.29 -13.12
CA ARG A 350 28.78 -7.17 -13.77
C ARG A 350 27.89 -6.39 -14.73
N VAL A 351 27.68 -6.98 -15.90
CA VAL A 351 26.86 -6.38 -16.95
C VAL A 351 25.43 -6.10 -16.48
N GLY A 352 24.98 -4.85 -16.62
CA GLY A 352 23.67 -4.40 -16.18
C GLY A 352 23.51 -4.24 -14.65
N ALA A 353 24.59 -4.31 -13.87
CA ALA A 353 24.56 -4.12 -12.43
C ALA A 353 24.06 -2.72 -12.02
N TRP A 354 24.44 -1.68 -12.77
CA TRP A 354 24.00 -0.31 -12.51
C TRP A 354 22.49 -0.12 -12.65
N THR A 355 21.87 -0.67 -13.70
CA THR A 355 20.41 -0.56 -13.90
C THR A 355 19.65 -1.35 -12.83
N SER A 356 20.16 -2.54 -12.48
CA SER A 356 19.59 -3.34 -11.39
C SER A 356 19.77 -2.68 -10.03
N ALA A 357 20.91 -2.05 -9.76
CA ALA A 357 21.18 -1.31 -8.54
C ALA A 357 20.24 -0.13 -8.37
N LEU A 358 20.03 0.66 -9.42
CA LEU A 358 19.12 1.79 -9.40
C LEU A 358 17.67 1.32 -9.21
N GLY A 359 17.25 0.25 -9.89
CA GLY A 359 15.92 -0.35 -9.74
C GLY A 359 15.69 -0.86 -8.32
N LEU A 360 16.65 -1.61 -7.75
CA LEU A 360 16.58 -2.11 -6.38
C LEU A 360 16.58 -0.97 -5.35
N PHE A 361 17.38 0.06 -5.56
CA PHE A 361 17.44 1.23 -4.67
C PHE A 361 16.09 1.97 -4.62
N ILE A 362 15.49 2.24 -5.78
CA ILE A 362 14.15 2.86 -5.84
C ILE A 362 13.11 1.96 -5.19
N PHE A 363 13.15 0.65 -5.47
CA PHE A 363 12.23 -0.31 -4.87
C PHE A 363 12.36 -0.35 -3.34
N ALA A 364 13.59 -0.35 -2.83
CA ALA A 364 13.88 -0.34 -1.41
C ALA A 364 13.41 0.97 -0.73
N LEU A 365 13.66 2.12 -1.35
CA LEU A 365 13.18 3.41 -0.85
C LEU A 365 11.67 3.44 -0.73
N VAL A 366 10.95 3.00 -1.77
CA VAL A 366 9.49 2.95 -1.75
C VAL A 366 8.98 1.93 -0.74
N GLY A 367 9.64 0.78 -0.60
CA GLY A 367 9.30 -0.24 0.39
C GLY A 367 9.47 0.25 1.83
N ILE A 368 10.62 0.84 2.14
CA ILE A 368 10.89 1.46 3.46
C ILE A 368 9.89 2.57 3.74
N TYR A 369 9.62 3.39 2.75
CA TYR A 369 8.65 4.46 2.83
C TYR A 369 7.23 3.97 3.17
N ASN A 370 6.75 2.87 2.54
CA ASN A 370 5.48 2.25 2.90
C ASN A 370 5.45 1.75 4.37
N ILE A 371 6.58 1.20 4.84
CA ILE A 371 6.70 0.75 6.24
C ILE A 371 6.63 1.95 7.20
N VAL A 372 7.32 3.05 6.87
CA VAL A 372 7.30 4.30 7.68
C VAL A 372 5.89 4.89 7.74
N ILE A 373 5.17 4.95 6.59
CA ILE A 373 3.76 5.38 6.57
C ILE A 373 2.91 4.53 7.50
N PHE A 374 3.05 3.21 7.41
CA PHE A 374 2.27 2.28 8.23
C PHE A 374 2.53 2.46 9.73
N ILE A 375 3.80 2.71 10.13
CA ILE A 375 4.18 2.89 11.54
C ILE A 375 3.74 4.25 12.08
N PHE A 376 3.95 5.34 11.30
CA PHE A 376 3.77 6.71 11.77
C PHE A 376 2.45 7.36 11.33
N GLY A 377 1.65 6.69 10.50
CA GLY A 377 0.38 7.21 9.99
C GLY A 377 0.52 8.46 9.10
N ILE A 378 1.71 8.68 8.51
CA ILE A 378 1.96 9.84 7.65
C ILE A 378 1.34 9.59 6.28
N GLU A 379 0.52 10.53 5.79
CA GLU A 379 -0.01 10.44 4.44
C GLU A 379 0.94 11.11 3.44
N LEU A 380 1.31 10.38 2.41
CA LEU A 380 2.05 10.91 1.29
C LEU A 380 1.37 10.56 -0.05
N SER A 381 1.80 11.26 -1.10
CA SER A 381 1.22 11.08 -2.42
C SER A 381 1.35 9.63 -2.92
N ARG A 382 0.24 8.96 -3.11
CA ARG A 382 0.15 7.62 -3.70
C ARG A 382 0.86 7.57 -5.06
N LEU A 383 0.80 8.66 -5.81
CA LEU A 383 1.48 8.78 -7.11
C LEU A 383 2.99 8.55 -6.98
N VAL A 384 3.64 9.06 -5.93
CA VAL A 384 5.08 8.88 -5.70
C VAL A 384 5.41 7.40 -5.45
N ILE A 385 4.62 6.73 -4.61
CA ILE A 385 4.81 5.31 -4.29
C ILE A 385 4.69 4.45 -5.56
N TYR A 386 3.61 4.64 -6.29
CA TYR A 386 3.28 3.79 -7.44
C TYR A 386 4.17 4.05 -8.64
N SER A 387 4.52 5.32 -8.89
CA SER A 387 5.53 5.64 -9.92
C SER A 387 6.89 5.07 -9.58
N GLY A 388 7.27 5.07 -8.30
CA GLY A 388 8.52 4.45 -7.84
C GLY A 388 8.58 2.95 -8.14
N TYR A 389 7.54 2.19 -7.82
CA TYR A 389 7.47 0.77 -8.19
C TYR A 389 7.50 0.55 -9.70
N SER A 390 6.82 1.40 -10.48
CA SER A 390 6.80 1.30 -11.94
C SER A 390 8.18 1.56 -12.54
N VAL A 391 8.89 2.60 -12.09
CA VAL A 391 10.26 2.90 -12.51
C VAL A 391 11.23 1.77 -12.11
N ALA A 392 11.11 1.24 -10.90
CA ALA A 392 11.92 0.11 -10.45
C ALA A 392 11.73 -1.13 -11.33
N LEU A 393 10.49 -1.44 -11.73
CA LEU A 393 10.21 -2.55 -12.63
C LEU A 393 10.78 -2.30 -14.04
N LEU A 394 10.63 -1.09 -14.60
CA LEU A 394 11.20 -0.72 -15.91
C LEU A 394 12.74 -0.85 -15.91
N LEU A 395 13.41 -0.39 -14.86
CA LEU A 395 14.87 -0.54 -14.72
C LEU A 395 15.25 -2.02 -14.59
N SER A 396 14.45 -2.82 -13.92
CA SER A 396 14.66 -4.27 -13.86
C SER A 396 14.48 -4.91 -15.23
N ALA A 397 13.49 -4.49 -16.02
CA ALA A 397 13.28 -4.95 -17.38
C ALA A 397 14.47 -4.60 -18.30
N THR A 398 14.97 -3.35 -18.25
CA THR A 398 16.15 -2.96 -19.05
C THR A 398 17.36 -3.81 -18.74
N SER A 399 17.49 -4.24 -17.47
CA SER A 399 18.60 -5.11 -17.07
C SER A 399 18.61 -6.47 -17.78
N LEU A 400 17.44 -6.96 -18.27
CA LEU A 400 17.33 -8.24 -19.00
C LEU A 400 17.95 -8.18 -20.39
N PHE A 401 18.06 -7.00 -21.01
CA PHE A 401 18.70 -6.84 -22.31
C PHE A 401 20.22 -6.95 -22.26
N TYR A 402 20.81 -6.86 -21.06
CA TYR A 402 22.25 -7.03 -20.89
C TYR A 402 22.55 -8.53 -20.71
N ARG A 403 23.12 -9.15 -21.74
CA ARG A 403 23.52 -10.56 -21.72
C ARG A 403 24.82 -10.75 -20.93
N THR A 404 24.87 -11.78 -20.08
CA THR A 404 26.10 -12.15 -19.38
C THR A 404 27.06 -12.88 -20.35
N PRO A 405 28.39 -12.79 -20.16
CA PRO A 405 29.36 -13.50 -21.01
C PRO A 405 29.10 -15.01 -21.13
N GLY A 406 28.62 -15.65 -20.06
CA GLY A 406 28.25 -17.07 -20.08
C GLY A 406 27.04 -17.38 -20.97
N GLN A 407 26.07 -16.48 -21.07
CA GLN A 407 24.92 -16.62 -21.97
C GLN A 407 25.33 -16.48 -23.43
N ILE A 408 26.26 -15.57 -23.74
CA ILE A 408 26.83 -15.37 -25.07
C ILE A 408 27.62 -16.63 -25.48
N SER A 409 28.40 -17.22 -24.57
CA SER A 409 29.17 -18.43 -24.81
C SER A 409 28.26 -19.66 -25.07
N THR A 410 27.17 -19.81 -24.32
CA THR A 410 26.22 -20.92 -24.50
C THR A 410 25.49 -20.80 -25.85
N GLU A 411 25.08 -19.59 -26.23
CA GLU A 411 24.39 -19.33 -27.49
C GLU A 411 25.34 -19.55 -28.69
N LYS A 412 26.59 -19.09 -28.57
CA LYS A 412 27.63 -19.35 -29.57
C LYS A 412 27.91 -20.83 -29.75
N ASN A 413 27.97 -21.61 -28.66
CA ASN A 413 28.15 -23.07 -28.72
C ASN A 413 26.92 -23.79 -29.29
N GLN A 414 25.72 -23.29 -29.05
CA GLN A 414 24.51 -23.82 -29.72
C GLN A 414 24.51 -23.54 -31.22
N ILE A 415 24.84 -22.31 -31.62
CA ILE A 415 24.93 -21.96 -33.05
C ILE A 415 26.00 -22.80 -33.75
N LEU A 416 27.15 -23.01 -33.12
CA LEU A 416 28.22 -23.89 -33.68
C LEU A 416 27.73 -25.34 -33.83
N ARG A 417 27.02 -25.87 -32.83
CA ARG A 417 26.42 -27.22 -32.93
C ARG A 417 25.39 -27.37 -34.07
N TYR A 418 24.59 -26.30 -34.27
CA TYR A 418 23.63 -26.28 -35.38
C TYR A 418 24.35 -26.18 -36.73
N SER A 419 25.39 -25.32 -36.85
CA SER A 419 26.17 -25.25 -38.07
C SER A 419 26.88 -26.54 -38.42
N ASP A 420 27.48 -27.22 -37.41
CA ASP A 420 28.11 -28.52 -37.59
C ASP A 420 27.10 -29.60 -38.02
N PHE A 421 25.91 -29.60 -37.44
CA PHE A 421 24.84 -30.52 -37.85
C PHE A 421 24.37 -30.32 -39.31
N TYR A 422 24.25 -29.08 -39.77
CA TYR A 422 23.90 -28.79 -41.17
C TYR A 422 25.02 -29.13 -42.13
N THR A 423 26.28 -28.88 -41.75
CA THR A 423 27.44 -29.27 -42.59
C THR A 423 27.61 -30.78 -42.76
N GLU A 424 27.32 -31.55 -41.71
CA GLU A 424 27.29 -33.03 -41.77
C GLU A 424 26.14 -33.57 -42.63
N GLN A 425 25.01 -32.85 -42.74
CA GLN A 425 23.88 -33.26 -43.60
C GLN A 425 24.13 -32.94 -45.09
N GLU A 426 24.89 -31.87 -45.40
CA GLU A 426 25.25 -31.53 -46.76
C GLU A 426 26.37 -32.40 -47.33
N GLN A 427 27.11 -33.10 -46.48
CA GLN A 427 28.18 -34.04 -46.90
C GLN A 427 27.69 -35.49 -47.07
N LYS A 428 26.42 -35.79 -46.77
CA LYS A 428 25.74 -37.07 -47.02
C LYS A 428 24.81 -36.97 -48.22
#